data_1fdd114d936d48e3ffbf99d1062a8401
#
_entry.id   1fdd114d936d48e3ffbf99d1062a8401
#
_cell.length_a   1.000
_cell.length_b   1.000
_cell.length_c   1.000
_cell.angle_alpha   90.00
_cell.angle_beta   90.00
_cell.angle_gamma   90.00
#
_symmetry.space_group_name_H-M   'P 1'
#
loop_
_entity.id
_entity.type
_entity.pdbx_description
1 polymer ?
#
loop_
_entity_poly.entity_id
_entity_poly.type
_entity_poly.pdbx_seq_one_letter_code
_entity_poly.pdbx_strand_id
1 'polypeptide(L)'
;EGNPSTTSDPTDGSGAWFWWSKEGTKVYKQLWNRLQDKLQDEYGLHNLIYEENLYAWSDSSAEWYVGDDRTDLVAYDKYNTQYNRHDGKTSGPNLDAETGIFYKLNGYVNGTKMVAMAENDYISSMSNMLVEHAYWLYFCPWYDSANALFVSGENYQDHDEMKALYNSDFCITLDELPADLFNHGDQPTTTTTTTSGTTTT
;
A
#
# COMPACT_ATOMS: atom_id res chain seq x y z
N GLU A 1 -4.59 9.04 -4.76
CA GLU A 1 -4.21 10.15 -3.87
C GLU A 1 -5.25 11.27 -3.91
N GLY A 2 -5.70 11.73 -2.73
CA GLY A 2 -6.64 12.82 -2.56
C GLY A 2 -6.04 14.18 -2.85
N ASN A 3 -6.04 15.07 -1.90
CA ASN A 3 -5.59 16.45 -2.07
C ASN A 3 -4.34 16.76 -1.24
N PRO A 4 -3.18 16.95 -1.85
CA PRO A 4 -1.94 17.21 -1.12
C PRO A 4 -1.80 18.66 -0.60
N SER A 5 -2.66 19.58 -0.97
CA SER A 5 -2.43 21.00 -0.76
C SER A 5 -3.17 21.63 0.43
N THR A 6 -4.02 20.90 1.11
CA THR A 6 -4.81 21.43 2.22
C THR A 6 -4.71 20.59 3.48
N THR A 7 -4.93 21.20 4.63
CA THR A 7 -5.01 20.52 5.93
C THR A 7 -6.32 19.73 6.10
N SER A 8 -7.22 19.81 5.12
CA SER A 8 -8.45 19.04 5.00
C SER A 8 -8.39 18.25 3.71
N ASP A 9 -8.97 17.07 3.72
CA ASP A 9 -9.12 16.22 2.54
C ASP A 9 -10.58 16.30 2.07
N PRO A 10 -10.89 17.25 1.15
CA PRO A 10 -12.26 17.51 0.77
C PRO A 10 -12.86 16.33 0.01
N THR A 11 -14.02 15.89 0.42
CA THR A 11 -14.73 14.75 -0.18
C THR A 11 -15.39 15.08 -1.52
N ASP A 12 -15.46 16.36 -1.87
CA ASP A 12 -15.96 16.87 -3.16
C ASP A 12 -14.88 16.91 -4.26
N GLY A 13 -13.63 16.56 -3.92
CA GLY A 13 -12.51 16.57 -4.85
C GLY A 13 -11.91 17.94 -5.12
N SER A 14 -12.35 18.99 -4.43
CA SER A 14 -11.79 20.34 -4.60
C SER A 14 -10.31 20.37 -4.22
N GLY A 15 -9.48 20.91 -5.13
CA GLY A 15 -8.03 20.90 -4.97
C GLY A 15 -7.33 19.56 -5.24
N ALA A 16 -8.06 18.54 -5.64
CA ALA A 16 -7.47 17.25 -5.98
C ALA A 16 -6.49 17.39 -7.15
N TRP A 17 -5.36 16.72 -7.01
CA TRP A 17 -4.29 16.78 -8.01
C TRP A 17 -4.61 15.89 -9.22
N PHE A 18 -5.02 14.66 -8.97
CA PHE A 18 -5.30 13.70 -10.01
C PHE A 18 -6.73 13.80 -10.53
N TRP A 19 -6.91 13.57 -11.84
CA TRP A 19 -8.20 13.66 -12.51
C TRP A 19 -9.25 12.68 -11.93
N TRP A 20 -8.82 11.52 -11.49
CA TRP A 20 -9.71 10.49 -10.93
C TRP A 20 -10.31 10.84 -9.56
N SER A 21 -9.74 11.81 -8.86
CA SER A 21 -10.25 12.27 -7.57
C SER A 21 -10.97 13.63 -7.65
N LYS A 22 -10.94 14.32 -8.80
CA LYS A 22 -11.52 15.67 -8.95
C LYS A 22 -13.04 15.75 -8.78
N GLU A 23 -13.73 14.66 -9.01
CA GLU A 23 -15.19 14.58 -8.88
C GLU A 23 -15.65 14.06 -7.49
N GLY A 24 -14.71 13.98 -6.56
CA GLY A 24 -14.95 13.59 -5.18
C GLY A 24 -15.06 12.09 -4.92
N THR A 25 -15.25 11.75 -3.66
CA THR A 25 -15.20 10.37 -3.14
C THR A 25 -16.19 9.44 -3.82
N LYS A 26 -17.39 9.93 -4.11
CA LYS A 26 -18.44 9.10 -4.73
C LYS A 26 -18.04 8.62 -6.12
N VAL A 27 -17.54 9.53 -6.96
CA VAL A 27 -17.15 9.19 -8.34
C VAL A 27 -15.86 8.39 -8.35
N TYR A 28 -14.93 8.72 -7.46
CA TYR A 28 -13.70 7.93 -7.24
C TYR A 28 -14.02 6.46 -6.96
N LYS A 29 -14.90 6.18 -5.99
CA LYS A 29 -15.32 4.81 -5.65
C LYS A 29 -16.02 4.09 -6.80
N GLN A 30 -16.84 4.81 -7.56
CA GLN A 30 -17.48 4.24 -8.74
C GLN A 30 -16.46 3.87 -9.83
N LEU A 31 -15.44 4.70 -10.02
CA LEU A 31 -14.37 4.45 -10.98
C LEU A 31 -13.52 3.25 -10.57
N TRP A 32 -13.14 3.17 -9.29
CA TRP A 32 -12.43 2.03 -8.72
C TRP A 32 -13.18 0.71 -8.94
N ASN A 33 -14.45 0.68 -8.52
CA ASN A 33 -15.29 -0.50 -8.67
C ASN A 33 -15.43 -0.90 -10.15
N ARG A 34 -15.67 0.07 -11.03
CA ARG A 34 -15.75 -0.20 -12.47
C ARG A 34 -14.45 -0.80 -13.04
N LEU A 35 -13.29 -0.30 -12.61
CA LEU A 35 -11.99 -0.86 -13.02
C LEU A 35 -11.86 -2.31 -12.55
N GLN A 36 -12.12 -2.57 -11.28
CA GLN A 36 -12.01 -3.89 -10.69
C GLN A 36 -12.98 -4.88 -11.34
N ASP A 37 -14.27 -4.50 -11.50
CA ASP A 37 -15.27 -5.33 -12.15
C ASP A 37 -14.84 -5.70 -13.59
N LYS A 38 -14.30 -4.74 -14.34
CA LYS A 38 -13.79 -5.03 -15.67
C LYS A 38 -12.62 -6.00 -15.68
N LEU A 39 -11.66 -5.81 -14.80
CA LEU A 39 -10.48 -6.67 -14.71
C LEU A 39 -10.88 -8.10 -14.31
N GLN A 40 -11.78 -8.25 -13.35
CA GLN A 40 -12.20 -9.54 -12.83
C GLN A 40 -13.25 -10.22 -13.72
N ASP A 41 -14.34 -9.52 -14.07
CA ASP A 41 -15.51 -10.12 -14.71
C ASP A 41 -15.37 -10.18 -16.22
N GLU A 42 -14.81 -9.13 -16.86
CA GLU A 42 -14.66 -9.11 -18.32
C GLU A 42 -13.35 -9.75 -18.80
N TYR A 43 -12.24 -9.56 -18.06
CA TYR A 43 -10.92 -10.07 -18.45
C TYR A 43 -10.47 -11.29 -17.67
N GLY A 44 -11.20 -11.72 -16.64
CA GLY A 44 -10.90 -12.92 -15.85
C GLY A 44 -9.60 -12.83 -15.04
N LEU A 45 -9.18 -11.62 -14.67
CA LEU A 45 -7.95 -11.41 -13.90
C LEU A 45 -8.23 -11.54 -12.41
N HIS A 46 -7.90 -12.69 -11.83
CA HIS A 46 -8.13 -13.01 -10.41
C HIS A 46 -6.83 -13.11 -9.59
N ASN A 47 -5.71 -12.66 -10.14
CA ASN A 47 -4.39 -12.70 -9.54
C ASN A 47 -3.84 -11.32 -9.18
N LEU A 48 -4.70 -10.30 -9.15
CA LEU A 48 -4.34 -8.93 -8.78
C LEU A 48 -4.57 -8.70 -7.30
N ILE A 49 -3.66 -7.93 -6.68
CA ILE A 49 -3.79 -7.41 -5.33
C ILE A 49 -4.18 -5.94 -5.46
N TYR A 50 -5.27 -5.55 -4.82
CA TYR A 50 -5.79 -4.19 -4.87
C TYR A 50 -5.34 -3.43 -3.63
N GLU A 51 -4.38 -2.53 -3.84
CA GLU A 51 -3.90 -1.61 -2.81
C GLU A 51 -4.51 -0.23 -3.01
N GLU A 52 -5.09 0.31 -1.96
CA GLU A 52 -5.59 1.68 -1.96
C GLU A 52 -4.68 2.60 -1.17
N ASN A 53 -4.12 3.60 -1.86
CA ASN A 53 -3.28 4.61 -1.26
C ASN A 53 -4.14 5.75 -0.68
N LEU A 54 -4.07 5.97 0.62
CA LEU A 54 -4.96 6.87 1.36
C LEU A 54 -4.19 7.98 2.06
N TYR A 55 -4.80 9.16 2.17
CA TYR A 55 -4.31 10.21 3.05
C TYR A 55 -4.72 9.99 4.51
N ALA A 56 -3.91 10.55 5.40
CA ALA A 56 -4.14 10.51 6.84
C ALA A 56 -4.21 11.93 7.46
N TRP A 57 -4.66 12.93 6.69
CA TRP A 57 -4.59 14.34 7.07
C TRP A 57 -5.73 14.77 7.97
N SER A 58 -6.91 14.25 7.73
CA SER A 58 -8.12 14.60 8.48
C SER A 58 -9.02 13.37 8.63
N ASP A 59 -10.08 13.51 9.42
CA ASP A 59 -11.06 12.42 9.58
C ASP A 59 -11.85 12.17 8.30
N SER A 60 -12.01 13.19 7.44
CA SER A 60 -12.66 13.03 6.13
C SER A 60 -11.84 12.22 5.12
N SER A 61 -10.53 12.02 5.37
CA SER A 61 -9.71 11.14 4.52
C SER A 61 -10.27 9.71 4.48
N ALA A 62 -10.89 9.24 5.57
CA ALA A 62 -11.53 7.92 5.62
C ALA A 62 -12.69 7.76 4.62
N GLU A 63 -13.30 8.85 4.17
CA GLU A 63 -14.39 8.81 3.21
C GLU A 63 -13.94 8.43 1.79
N TRP A 64 -12.64 8.48 1.52
CA TRP A 64 -12.06 8.03 0.26
C TRP A 64 -11.96 6.51 0.17
N TYR A 65 -11.87 5.81 1.30
CA TYR A 65 -11.74 4.36 1.34
C TYR A 65 -12.88 3.65 0.59
N VAL A 66 -12.53 2.82 -0.40
CA VAL A 66 -13.52 2.18 -1.28
C VAL A 66 -14.29 1.03 -0.63
N GLY A 67 -13.77 0.46 0.44
CA GLY A 67 -14.42 -0.60 1.21
C GLY A 67 -13.64 -1.90 1.26
N ASP A 68 -13.91 -2.70 2.29
CA ASP A 68 -13.19 -3.95 2.59
C ASP A 68 -13.33 -5.02 1.51
N ASP A 69 -14.43 -5.02 0.77
CA ASP A 69 -14.73 -5.95 -0.31
C ASP A 69 -14.04 -5.59 -1.64
N ARG A 70 -13.41 -4.43 -1.70
CA ARG A 70 -12.77 -3.89 -2.89
C ARG A 70 -11.28 -3.62 -2.73
N THR A 71 -10.75 -3.81 -1.53
CA THR A 71 -9.36 -3.50 -1.18
C THR A 71 -8.75 -4.67 -0.45
N ASP A 72 -7.54 -5.07 -0.84
CA ASP A 72 -6.76 -6.11 -0.15
C ASP A 72 -5.90 -5.52 0.95
N LEU A 73 -5.28 -4.37 0.69
CA LEU A 73 -4.47 -3.63 1.67
C LEU A 73 -4.57 -2.12 1.43
N VAL A 74 -4.24 -1.34 2.44
CA VAL A 74 -4.17 0.13 2.36
C VAL A 74 -2.75 0.60 2.53
N ALA A 75 -2.42 1.73 1.92
CA ALA A 75 -1.07 2.25 1.95
C ALA A 75 -1.01 3.77 2.08
N TYR A 76 0.20 4.28 2.28
CA TYR A 76 0.51 5.69 2.41
C TYR A 76 1.80 6.05 1.67
N ASP A 77 1.85 7.26 1.13
CA ASP A 77 3.05 7.84 0.54
C ASP A 77 3.67 8.83 1.53
N LYS A 78 4.82 8.47 2.06
CA LYS A 78 5.52 9.28 3.07
C LYS A 78 6.83 9.83 2.53
N TYR A 79 6.84 11.14 2.35
CA TYR A 79 8.02 11.91 1.97
C TYR A 79 8.35 12.99 2.99
N ASN A 80 9.49 13.64 2.81
CA ASN A 80 9.98 14.74 3.62
C ASN A 80 10.54 14.29 4.98
N THR A 81 11.68 13.61 4.94
CA THR A 81 12.44 13.12 6.09
C THR A 81 12.64 14.14 7.22
N GLN A 82 12.66 15.45 6.87
CA GLN A 82 12.86 16.53 7.84
C GLN A 82 11.60 16.85 8.70
N TYR A 83 10.43 16.37 8.29
CA TYR A 83 9.19 16.60 9.01
C TYR A 83 8.81 15.38 9.87
N ASN A 84 8.03 15.63 10.91
CA ASN A 84 7.56 14.60 11.83
C ASN A 84 8.70 13.79 12.51
N ARG A 85 9.83 14.46 12.75
CA ARG A 85 10.97 13.84 13.43
C ARG A 85 10.84 14.00 14.94
N HIS A 86 11.14 12.95 15.66
CA HIS A 86 11.16 12.95 17.13
C HIS A 86 12.57 12.83 17.72
N ASP A 87 13.60 12.74 16.86
CA ASP A 87 15.02 12.60 17.25
C ASP A 87 15.75 13.95 17.46
N GLY A 88 15.06 15.07 17.21
CA GLY A 88 15.63 16.42 17.33
C GLY A 88 16.61 16.82 16.22
N LYS A 89 16.79 15.99 15.19
CA LYS A 89 17.64 16.31 14.03
C LYS A 89 16.86 17.13 12.99
N THR A 90 17.59 17.82 12.14
CA THR A 90 17.02 18.63 11.05
C THR A 90 17.37 18.08 9.65
N SER A 91 18.15 17.01 9.59
CA SER A 91 18.60 16.37 8.34
C SER A 91 19.07 14.94 8.60
N GLY A 92 19.36 14.22 7.54
CA GLY A 92 19.75 12.81 7.58
C GLY A 92 18.54 11.87 7.73
N PRO A 93 18.77 10.56 7.77
CA PRO A 93 17.72 9.57 7.84
C PRO A 93 16.74 9.83 8.98
N ASN A 94 15.45 9.66 8.72
CA ASN A 94 14.42 9.68 9.74
C ASN A 94 14.04 8.22 10.07
N LEU A 95 14.21 7.82 11.32
CA LEU A 95 13.99 6.44 11.77
C LEU A 95 12.62 6.25 12.44
N ASP A 96 11.78 7.28 12.43
CA ASP A 96 10.46 7.23 13.05
C ASP A 96 9.59 6.13 12.42
N ALA A 97 8.81 5.45 13.26
CA ALA A 97 7.89 4.41 12.83
C ALA A 97 6.62 4.95 12.15
N GLU A 98 6.42 6.28 12.11
CA GLU A 98 5.22 6.96 11.60
C GLU A 98 3.91 6.40 12.20
N THR A 99 3.96 6.12 13.48
CA THR A 99 2.90 5.46 14.26
C THR A 99 1.56 6.17 14.18
N GLY A 100 1.57 7.50 14.18
CA GLY A 100 0.35 8.29 14.04
C GLY A 100 -0.39 8.05 12.72
N ILE A 101 0.36 7.94 11.63
CA ILE A 101 -0.19 7.63 10.29
C ILE A 101 -0.64 6.18 10.23
N PHE A 102 0.21 5.25 10.70
CA PHE A 102 -0.10 3.83 10.72
C PHE A 102 -1.43 3.54 11.41
N TYR A 103 -1.62 4.02 12.64
CA TYR A 103 -2.86 3.78 13.38
C TYR A 103 -4.06 4.53 12.82
N LYS A 104 -3.85 5.67 12.19
CA LYS A 104 -4.94 6.38 11.52
C LYS A 104 -5.47 5.59 10.33
N LEU A 105 -4.59 5.08 9.46
CA LEU A 105 -4.99 4.19 8.35
C LEU A 105 -5.62 2.89 8.85
N ASN A 106 -5.01 2.27 9.86
CA ASN A 106 -5.55 1.07 10.49
C ASN A 106 -6.96 1.32 11.05
N GLY A 107 -7.22 2.52 11.57
CA GLY A 107 -8.54 2.96 12.02
C GLY A 107 -9.57 3.06 10.89
N TYR A 108 -9.18 3.52 9.70
CA TYR A 108 -10.09 3.62 8.55
C TYR A 108 -10.63 2.26 8.11
N VAL A 109 -9.81 1.22 8.25
CA VAL A 109 -10.15 -0.16 7.88
C VAL A 109 -10.54 -1.03 9.09
N ASN A 110 -10.76 -0.43 10.25
CA ASN A 110 -11.10 -1.14 11.49
C ASN A 110 -10.17 -2.32 11.83
N GLY A 111 -8.89 -2.23 11.46
CA GLY A 111 -7.91 -3.29 11.66
C GLY A 111 -8.10 -4.54 10.79
N THR A 112 -8.92 -4.48 9.75
CA THR A 112 -9.22 -5.65 8.89
C THR A 112 -8.25 -5.82 7.73
N LYS A 113 -7.43 -4.80 7.43
CA LYS A 113 -6.48 -4.80 6.32
C LYS A 113 -5.07 -4.51 6.80
N MET A 114 -4.09 -5.04 6.09
CA MET A 114 -2.69 -4.69 6.31
C MET A 114 -2.43 -3.27 5.80
N VAL A 115 -1.46 -2.61 6.44
CA VAL A 115 -1.07 -1.23 6.14
C VAL A 115 0.37 -1.23 5.62
N ALA A 116 0.59 -0.59 4.47
CA ALA A 116 1.89 -0.54 3.81
C ALA A 116 2.38 0.90 3.59
N MET A 117 3.65 1.03 3.28
CA MET A 117 4.26 2.27 2.83
C MET A 117 4.51 2.17 1.32
N ALA A 118 3.50 2.59 0.50
CA ALA A 118 3.52 2.43 -0.95
C ALA A 118 4.62 3.25 -1.64
N GLU A 119 4.89 4.43 -1.08
CA GLU A 119 6.03 5.26 -1.48
C GLU A 119 6.65 5.91 -0.25
N ASN A 120 7.97 5.97 -0.20
CA ASN A 120 8.65 6.63 0.92
C ASN A 120 10.05 7.12 0.54
N ASP A 121 10.57 8.04 1.33
CA ASP A 121 11.92 8.56 1.21
C ASP A 121 12.87 7.99 2.27
N TYR A 122 12.38 7.25 3.25
CA TYR A 122 13.21 6.55 4.26
C TYR A 122 12.51 5.29 4.76
N ILE A 123 13.27 4.37 5.30
CA ILE A 123 12.79 3.15 5.96
C ILE A 123 12.92 3.35 7.47
N SER A 124 11.83 3.15 8.19
CA SER A 124 11.81 3.23 9.66
C SER A 124 12.72 2.20 10.30
N SER A 125 13.33 2.49 11.45
CA SER A 125 14.10 1.48 12.15
C SER A 125 13.21 0.35 12.68
N MET A 126 13.73 -0.86 12.64
CA MET A 126 13.04 -2.03 13.19
C MET A 126 12.71 -1.83 14.67
N SER A 127 13.62 -1.26 15.45
CA SER A 127 13.42 -1.04 16.88
C SER A 127 12.24 -0.12 17.16
N ASN A 128 12.08 0.98 16.40
CA ASN A 128 10.96 1.88 16.56
C ASN A 128 9.64 1.21 16.17
N MET A 129 9.62 0.49 15.03
CA MET A 129 8.42 -0.25 14.62
C MET A 129 7.97 -1.28 15.65
N LEU A 130 8.91 -2.01 16.26
CA LEU A 130 8.61 -3.01 17.28
C LEU A 130 8.11 -2.39 18.59
N VAL A 131 8.74 -1.32 19.06
CA VAL A 131 8.38 -0.64 20.32
C VAL A 131 7.02 0.05 20.18
N GLU A 132 6.76 0.66 19.03
CA GLU A 132 5.54 1.43 18.78
C GLU A 132 4.41 0.60 18.16
N HIS A 133 4.69 -0.67 17.85
CA HIS A 133 3.74 -1.59 17.22
C HIS A 133 3.18 -1.12 15.87
N ALA A 134 3.97 -0.34 15.13
CA ALA A 134 3.62 0.13 13.79
C ALA A 134 4.25 -0.80 12.74
N TYR A 135 3.60 -1.93 12.48
CA TYR A 135 4.11 -3.00 11.62
C TYR A 135 3.73 -2.77 10.17
N TRP A 136 4.46 -1.90 9.49
CA TRP A 136 4.29 -1.69 8.07
C TRP A 136 4.56 -2.97 7.29
N LEU A 137 3.62 -3.37 6.41
CA LEU A 137 3.73 -4.60 5.63
C LEU A 137 4.97 -4.60 4.74
N TYR A 138 5.23 -3.47 4.10
CA TYR A 138 6.44 -3.24 3.33
C TYR A 138 6.75 -1.75 3.25
N PHE A 139 7.98 -1.42 2.84
CA PHE A 139 8.43 -0.10 2.42
C PHE A 139 8.82 -0.15 0.95
N CYS A 140 8.46 0.89 0.20
CA CYS A 140 8.84 1.04 -1.20
C CYS A 140 9.54 2.40 -1.42
N PRO A 141 10.82 2.52 -1.04
CA PRO A 141 11.56 3.76 -1.27
C PRO A 141 11.54 4.12 -2.75
N TRP A 142 11.28 5.40 -3.03
CA TRP A 142 11.31 5.88 -4.40
C TRP A 142 12.71 5.69 -5.01
N TYR A 143 12.78 5.56 -6.32
CA TYR A 143 14.03 5.29 -7.00
C TYR A 143 15.06 6.42 -6.88
N ASP A 144 16.32 6.10 -6.97
CA ASP A 144 17.41 7.06 -7.01
C ASP A 144 17.37 7.87 -8.31
N SER A 145 17.57 9.17 -8.19
CA SER A 145 17.64 10.10 -9.31
C SER A 145 18.84 11.04 -9.14
N ALA A 146 19.10 11.87 -10.14
CA ALA A 146 20.16 12.88 -10.06
C ALA A 146 19.94 13.91 -8.92
N ASN A 147 18.71 14.08 -8.48
CA ASN A 147 18.34 15.08 -7.48
C ASN A 147 18.10 14.51 -6.07
N ALA A 148 17.82 13.22 -5.96
CA ALA A 148 17.57 12.55 -4.69
C ALA A 148 17.93 11.07 -4.80
N LEU A 149 18.71 10.60 -3.84
CA LEU A 149 19.15 9.20 -3.71
C LEU A 149 18.33 8.54 -2.60
N PHE A 150 17.06 8.26 -2.86
CA PHE A 150 16.14 7.77 -1.85
C PHE A 150 16.46 6.36 -1.36
N VAL A 151 17.08 5.53 -2.21
CA VAL A 151 17.47 4.16 -1.85
C VAL A 151 18.89 4.10 -1.30
N SER A 152 19.85 4.77 -1.95
CA SER A 152 21.28 4.63 -1.65
C SER A 152 21.88 5.80 -0.86
N GLY A 153 21.15 6.90 -0.68
CA GLY A 153 21.71 8.12 -0.08
C GLY A 153 21.59 8.16 1.44
N GLU A 154 22.70 8.45 2.11
CA GLU A 154 22.78 8.57 3.58
C GLU A 154 21.93 9.72 4.17
N ASN A 155 21.41 10.62 3.34
CA ASN A 155 20.43 11.62 3.76
C ASN A 155 19.04 11.04 4.00
N TYR A 156 18.74 9.91 3.40
CA TYR A 156 17.44 9.26 3.43
C TYR A 156 17.48 7.92 4.17
N GLN A 157 18.53 7.13 3.96
CA GLN A 157 18.64 5.80 4.53
C GLN A 157 19.79 5.71 5.55
N ASP A 158 19.51 5.10 6.67
CA ASP A 158 20.54 4.60 7.58
C ASP A 158 20.91 3.18 7.15
N HIS A 159 22.08 3.02 6.55
CA HIS A 159 22.51 1.74 5.99
C HIS A 159 22.73 0.65 7.04
N ASP A 160 23.11 1.02 8.26
CA ASP A 160 23.28 0.05 9.34
C ASP A 160 21.91 -0.44 9.84
N GLU A 161 20.94 0.45 9.99
CA GLU A 161 19.55 0.10 10.33
C GLU A 161 18.89 -0.73 9.22
N MET A 162 19.06 -0.36 7.95
CA MET A 162 18.58 -1.17 6.82
C MET A 162 19.18 -2.57 6.86
N LYS A 163 20.48 -2.69 7.04
CA LYS A 163 21.17 -3.97 7.12
C LYS A 163 20.68 -4.80 8.30
N ALA A 164 20.47 -4.18 9.46
CA ALA A 164 19.91 -4.84 10.63
C ALA A 164 18.49 -5.35 10.36
N LEU A 165 17.65 -4.54 9.71
CA LEU A 165 16.29 -4.93 9.34
C LEU A 165 16.28 -6.13 8.37
N TYR A 166 17.03 -6.06 7.27
CA TYR A 166 17.07 -7.14 6.27
C TYR A 166 17.69 -8.46 6.76
N ASN A 167 18.46 -8.43 7.85
CA ASN A 167 19.03 -9.64 8.48
C ASN A 167 18.28 -10.08 9.74
N SER A 168 17.10 -9.53 10.00
CA SER A 168 16.29 -9.86 11.16
C SER A 168 15.18 -10.85 10.81
N ASP A 169 14.75 -11.65 11.77
CA ASP A 169 13.58 -12.53 11.64
C ASP A 169 12.26 -11.74 11.46
N PHE A 170 12.31 -10.43 11.54
CA PHE A 170 11.14 -9.55 11.35
C PHE A 170 10.89 -9.22 9.87
N CYS A 171 11.93 -9.22 9.04
CA CYS A 171 11.85 -8.92 7.63
C CYS A 171 11.91 -10.22 6.82
N ILE A 172 10.91 -10.49 6.00
CA ILE A 172 10.93 -11.62 5.08
C ILE A 172 11.60 -11.18 3.78
N THR A 173 12.68 -11.87 3.42
CA THR A 173 13.44 -11.61 2.18
C THR A 173 13.15 -12.68 1.13
N LEU A 174 13.60 -12.45 -0.11
CA LEU A 174 13.28 -13.30 -1.25
C LEU A 174 13.70 -14.77 -1.06
N ASP A 175 14.83 -15.01 -0.40
CA ASP A 175 15.38 -16.34 -0.14
C ASP A 175 14.64 -17.09 0.99
N GLU A 176 13.80 -16.41 1.74
CA GLU A 176 12.96 -16.99 2.80
C GLU A 176 11.56 -17.37 2.32
N LEU A 177 11.22 -16.98 1.09
CA LEU A 177 9.93 -17.35 0.51
C LEU A 177 9.85 -18.86 0.27
N PRO A 178 8.67 -19.48 0.46
CA PRO A 178 8.48 -20.89 0.16
C PRO A 178 8.90 -21.23 -1.27
N ALA A 179 9.69 -22.29 -1.45
CA ALA A 179 10.19 -22.69 -2.78
C ALA A 179 9.06 -23.04 -3.78
N ASP A 180 7.88 -23.36 -3.27
CA ASP A 180 6.68 -23.71 -4.02
C ASP A 180 5.65 -22.56 -4.14
N LEU A 181 6.01 -21.36 -3.69
CA LEU A 181 5.09 -20.21 -3.69
C LEU A 181 4.45 -19.95 -5.06
N PHE A 182 5.20 -20.17 -6.15
CA PHE A 182 4.74 -19.99 -7.52
C PHE A 182 4.41 -21.30 -8.23
N ASN A 183 4.57 -22.44 -7.57
CA ASN A 183 4.12 -23.71 -8.08
C ASN A 183 2.62 -23.83 -7.81
N HIS A 184 1.84 -23.41 -8.77
CA HIS A 184 0.42 -23.71 -8.79
C HIS A 184 0.32 -25.24 -8.90
N GLY A 185 0.16 -25.95 -7.77
CA GLY A 185 -0.20 -27.34 -7.77
C GLY A 185 -1.35 -27.55 -8.75
N ASP A 186 -1.34 -28.68 -9.45
CA ASP A 186 -2.32 -29.04 -10.48
C ASP A 186 -3.70 -28.54 -10.10
N GLN A 187 -4.17 -27.49 -10.77
CA GLN A 187 -5.56 -27.07 -10.67
C GLN A 187 -6.38 -28.29 -11.10
N PRO A 188 -7.38 -28.72 -10.30
CA PRO A 188 -8.23 -29.82 -10.70
C PRO A 188 -8.80 -29.46 -12.07
N THR A 189 -8.36 -30.16 -13.09
CA THR A 189 -8.89 -30.04 -14.45
C THR A 189 -10.38 -30.33 -14.36
N THR A 190 -11.19 -29.27 -14.47
CA THR A 190 -12.64 -29.39 -14.60
C THR A 190 -12.88 -30.09 -15.94
N THR A 191 -12.97 -31.42 -15.91
CA THR A 191 -13.35 -32.22 -17.07
C THR A 191 -14.81 -31.88 -17.36
N THR A 192 -15.04 -30.98 -18.29
CA THR A 192 -16.38 -30.72 -18.84
C THR A 192 -16.77 -31.96 -19.61
N THR A 193 -17.52 -32.86 -18.98
CA THR A 193 -18.12 -34.01 -19.65
C THR A 193 -19.23 -33.47 -20.57
N THR A 194 -18.91 -33.31 -21.83
CA THR A 194 -19.93 -33.01 -22.86
C THR A 194 -20.72 -34.32 -23.10
N THR A 195 -21.88 -34.41 -22.48
CA THR A 195 -22.86 -35.47 -22.78
C THR A 195 -23.44 -35.18 -24.16
N SER A 196 -22.94 -35.83 -25.19
CA SER A 196 -23.56 -35.87 -26.53
C SER A 196 -24.85 -36.67 -26.44
N GLY A 197 -25.99 -35.97 -26.38
CA GLY A 197 -27.29 -36.60 -26.49
C GLY A 197 -27.48 -37.11 -27.90
N THR A 198 -27.50 -38.42 -28.06
CA THR A 198 -27.91 -39.08 -29.30
C THR A 198 -29.45 -39.06 -29.35
N THR A 199 -29.97 -38.26 -30.25
CA THR A 199 -31.40 -38.30 -30.61
C THR A 199 -31.62 -39.44 -31.60
N THR A 200 -32.30 -40.47 -31.19
CA THR A 200 -32.79 -41.54 -32.06
C THR A 200 -34.21 -41.17 -32.53
N THR A 201 -34.40 -41.11 -33.78
CA THR A 201 -35.67 -40.96 -34.51
C THR A 201 -36.62 -42.14 -34.29
#